data_40745a0d52c782b2646eecf8ef2c154a
#
_entry.id   40745a0d52c782b2646eecf8ef2c154a
#
_cell.length_a   1.000
_cell.length_b   1.000
_cell.length_c   1.000
_cell.angle_alpha   90.00
_cell.angle_beta   90.00
_cell.angle_gamma   90.00
#
_symmetry.space_group_name_H-M   'P 1'
#
loop_
_entity.id
_entity.type
_entity.pdbx_description
1 polymer ?
#
loop_
_entity_poly.entity_id
_entity_poly.type
_entity_poly.pdbx_seq_one_letter_code
_entity_poly.pdbx_strand_id
1 'polypeptide(L)'
;ARSKECAVAISGDAAITKIIQMPRNLREAELESQVEMQADQYIPFPMEEVSFDFEVIGPSEKDPDMLDVLLVATRSENVEQRQASVQAAGLVARIVDVEAFALENACRLLTHQMPDGGMDRNIAVMDFGASSTTFSVLRDLKVSYTRDFAFGGQQLTEEIMRTYGLSLEEAGRAKKEGGLPAN
;
A
#
# COMPACT_ATOMS: atom_id res chain seq x y z
N ALA A 1 -17.20 -12.09 14.42
CA ALA A 1 -15.87 -11.81 14.97
C ALA A 1 -16.02 -11.40 16.43
N ARG A 2 -15.10 -11.84 17.31
CA ARG A 2 -15.13 -11.49 18.75
C ARG A 2 -14.35 -10.22 19.05
N SER A 3 -13.41 -9.81 18.20
CA SER A 3 -12.63 -8.59 18.35
C SER A 3 -13.38 -7.41 17.75
N LYS A 4 -13.35 -6.29 18.45
CA LYS A 4 -13.74 -4.98 17.93
C LYS A 4 -12.58 -4.21 17.31
N GLU A 5 -11.36 -4.75 17.42
CA GLU A 5 -10.16 -4.15 16.87
C GLU A 5 -9.91 -4.67 15.46
N CYS A 6 -9.45 -3.81 14.58
CA CYS A 6 -9.11 -4.14 13.20
C CYS A 6 -7.87 -3.37 12.73
N ALA A 7 -7.27 -3.87 11.67
CA ALA A 7 -6.30 -3.13 10.85
C ALA A 7 -7.02 -2.63 9.59
N VAL A 8 -6.61 -1.48 9.11
CA VAL A 8 -7.05 -0.88 7.84
C VAL A 8 -5.82 -0.42 7.07
N ALA A 9 -5.98 -0.17 5.78
CA ALA A 9 -4.90 0.36 4.97
C ALA A 9 -5.34 1.60 4.19
N ILE A 10 -4.40 2.49 3.93
CA ILE A 10 -4.54 3.61 3.00
C ILE A 10 -3.95 3.23 1.66
N SER A 11 -4.46 3.83 0.59
CA SER A 11 -3.97 3.60 -0.77
C SER A 11 -2.51 4.06 -0.92
N GLY A 12 -1.74 3.35 -1.73
CA GLY A 12 -0.34 3.66 -1.98
C GLY A 12 -0.12 5.03 -2.61
N ASP A 13 -1.07 5.50 -3.44
CA ASP A 13 -1.04 6.84 -4.05
C ASP A 13 -1.27 7.98 -3.05
N ALA A 14 -1.88 7.68 -1.91
CA ALA A 14 -2.09 8.62 -0.80
C ALA A 14 -0.94 8.60 0.22
N ALA A 15 0.04 7.70 0.08
CA ALA A 15 1.17 7.55 0.97
C ALA A 15 2.49 7.97 0.30
N ILE A 16 3.32 8.67 1.04
CA ILE A 16 4.71 8.97 0.68
C ILE A 16 5.58 7.97 1.41
N THR A 17 6.38 7.21 0.66
CA THR A 17 7.36 6.28 1.23
C THR A 17 8.75 6.68 0.79
N LYS A 18 9.70 6.71 1.72
CA LYS A 18 11.06 7.12 1.46
C LYS A 18 12.03 6.32 2.33
N ILE A 19 13.13 5.87 1.74
CA ILE A 19 14.26 5.37 2.52
C ILE A 19 15.22 6.54 2.73
N ILE A 20 15.48 6.88 3.99
CA ILE A 20 16.43 7.91 4.42
C ILE A 20 17.57 7.24 5.19
N GLN A 21 18.73 7.90 5.22
CA GLN A 21 19.90 7.39 5.90
C GLN A 21 20.14 8.17 7.20
N MET A 22 20.33 7.42 8.30
CA MET A 22 20.59 7.97 9.63
C MET A 22 21.90 7.42 10.19
N PRO A 23 22.66 8.21 10.98
CA PRO A 23 23.83 7.70 11.66
C PRO A 23 23.49 6.55 12.62
N ARG A 24 24.28 5.47 12.57
CA ARG A 24 24.06 4.26 13.38
C ARG A 24 24.25 4.45 14.88
N ASN A 25 24.99 5.47 15.28
CA ASN A 25 25.35 5.72 16.67
C ASN A 25 24.32 6.59 17.45
N LEU A 26 23.19 6.91 16.84
CA LEU A 26 22.11 7.67 17.51
C LEU A 26 21.38 6.80 18.52
N ARG A 27 21.01 7.40 19.66
CA ARG A 27 20.06 6.80 20.58
C ARG A 27 18.64 6.94 20.00
N GLU A 28 17.73 6.09 20.44
CA GLU A 28 16.36 6.02 19.93
C GLU A 28 15.66 7.41 19.89
N ALA A 29 15.71 8.17 20.98
CA ALA A 29 15.12 9.51 21.04
C ALA A 29 15.81 10.53 20.12
N GLU A 30 17.12 10.37 19.87
CA GLU A 30 17.88 11.22 18.94
C GLU A 30 17.53 10.86 17.50
N LEU A 31 17.36 9.57 17.23
CA LEU A 31 16.94 9.06 15.92
C LEU A 31 15.54 9.59 15.56
N GLU A 32 14.58 9.45 16.47
CA GLU A 32 13.22 9.96 16.29
C GLU A 32 13.20 11.45 15.94
N SER A 33 13.89 12.28 16.73
CA SER A 33 13.98 13.72 16.46
C SER A 33 14.65 14.06 15.14
N GLN A 34 15.67 13.29 14.72
CA GLN A 34 16.33 13.51 13.44
C GLN A 34 15.51 13.04 12.26
N VAL A 35 14.77 11.93 12.41
CA VAL A 35 13.82 11.47 11.39
C VAL A 35 12.75 12.52 11.17
N GLU A 36 12.16 13.07 12.24
CA GLU A 36 11.14 14.12 12.16
C GLU A 36 11.67 15.36 11.44
N MET A 37 12.88 15.81 11.78
CA MET A 37 13.52 16.95 11.12
C MET A 37 13.81 16.70 9.63
N GLN A 38 14.21 15.48 9.26
CA GLN A 38 14.44 15.13 7.85
C GLN A 38 13.14 14.90 7.09
N ALA A 39 12.10 14.41 7.74
CA ALA A 39 10.80 14.16 7.13
C ALA A 39 10.24 15.42 6.45
N ASP A 40 10.38 16.59 7.09
CA ASP A 40 9.96 17.88 6.55
C ASP A 40 10.56 18.21 5.16
N GLN A 41 11.72 17.66 4.83
CA GLN A 41 12.36 17.86 3.52
C GLN A 41 11.73 17.03 2.38
N TYR A 42 11.03 15.96 2.72
CA TYR A 42 10.47 14.99 1.76
C TYR A 42 8.95 15.06 1.66
N ILE A 43 8.30 15.63 2.68
CA ILE A 43 6.85 15.72 2.78
C ILE A 43 6.40 17.09 2.28
N PRO A 44 5.61 17.16 1.18
CA PRO A 44 5.21 18.44 0.57
C PRO A 44 3.99 19.08 1.25
N PHE A 45 3.76 18.77 2.52
CA PHE A 45 2.63 19.25 3.32
C PHE A 45 3.13 19.78 4.67
N PRO A 46 2.42 20.74 5.29
CA PRO A 46 2.72 21.14 6.66
C PRO A 46 2.69 19.95 7.62
N MET A 47 3.70 19.83 8.48
CA MET A 47 3.83 18.65 9.37
C MET A 47 2.64 18.49 10.33
N GLU A 48 1.95 19.57 10.67
CA GLU A 48 0.72 19.55 11.46
C GLU A 48 -0.48 18.90 10.76
N GLU A 49 -0.43 18.75 9.43
CA GLU A 49 -1.46 18.08 8.61
C GLU A 49 -1.08 16.65 8.25
N VAL A 50 0.06 16.15 8.75
CA VAL A 50 0.63 14.87 8.34
C VAL A 50 0.62 13.87 9.49
N SER A 51 0.21 12.66 9.18
CA SER A 51 0.50 11.47 9.99
C SER A 51 1.69 10.75 9.38
N PHE A 52 2.76 10.55 10.14
CA PHE A 52 3.93 9.80 9.67
C PHE A 52 4.39 8.81 10.72
N ASP A 53 5.13 7.81 10.26
CA ASP A 53 5.77 6.79 11.07
C ASP A 53 7.06 6.35 10.38
N PHE A 54 7.96 5.68 11.10
CA PHE A 54 9.20 5.19 10.53
C PHE A 54 9.61 3.84 11.10
N GLU A 55 10.36 3.08 10.31
CA GLU A 55 10.92 1.79 10.72
C GLU A 55 12.41 1.72 10.35
N VAL A 56 13.25 1.28 11.27
CA VAL A 56 14.67 0.99 10.98
C VAL A 56 14.77 -0.33 10.24
N ILE A 57 15.14 -0.27 8.96
CA ILE A 57 15.31 -1.47 8.11
C ILE A 57 16.57 -2.24 8.54
N GLY A 58 17.66 -1.51 8.81
CA GLY A 58 18.97 -2.09 9.19
C GLY A 58 20.15 -1.26 8.70
N PRO A 59 21.36 -1.81 8.80
CA PRO A 59 22.57 -1.16 8.27
C PRO A 59 22.45 -0.93 6.76
N SER A 60 22.87 0.26 6.30
CA SER A 60 22.86 0.58 4.88
C SER A 60 23.90 -0.27 4.12
N GLU A 61 23.51 -0.81 2.97
CA GLU A 61 24.44 -1.53 2.10
C GLU A 61 25.53 -0.61 1.51
N LYS A 62 25.26 0.69 1.44
CA LYS A 62 26.17 1.69 0.87
C LYS A 62 27.19 2.23 1.87
N ASP A 63 26.78 2.32 3.14
CA ASP A 63 27.60 2.86 4.21
C ASP A 63 27.27 2.14 5.54
N PRO A 64 28.17 1.28 6.04
CA PRO A 64 27.97 0.51 7.27
C PRO A 64 27.79 1.35 8.54
N ASP A 65 28.22 2.62 8.52
CA ASP A 65 28.05 3.56 9.64
C ASP A 65 26.67 4.23 9.63
N MET A 66 25.87 3.95 8.60
CA MET A 66 24.50 4.47 8.46
C MET A 66 23.47 3.35 8.60
N LEU A 67 22.27 3.74 9.03
CA LEU A 67 21.06 2.93 9.01
C LEU A 67 20.14 3.39 7.88
N ASP A 68 19.58 2.45 7.16
CA ASP A 68 18.45 2.71 6.27
C ASP A 68 17.16 2.71 7.10
N VAL A 69 16.42 3.81 7.04
CA VAL A 69 15.18 4.03 7.76
C VAL A 69 14.07 4.27 6.74
N LEU A 70 13.03 3.45 6.80
CA LEU A 70 11.82 3.65 6.02
C LEU A 70 10.98 4.73 6.70
N LEU A 71 10.75 5.83 6.01
CA LEU A 71 9.80 6.87 6.37
C LEU A 71 8.51 6.65 5.57
N VAL A 72 7.38 6.67 6.25
CA VAL A 72 6.04 6.59 5.66
C VAL A 72 5.22 7.75 6.16
N ALA A 73 4.59 8.49 5.26
CA ALA A 73 3.79 9.65 5.60
C ALA A 73 2.52 9.73 4.74
N THR A 74 1.46 10.28 5.30
CA THR A 74 0.23 10.61 4.59
C THR A 74 -0.43 11.83 5.21
N ARG A 75 -1.37 12.46 4.51
CA ARG A 75 -2.19 13.51 5.12
C ARG A 75 -3.05 12.89 6.22
N SER A 76 -3.15 13.57 7.36
CA SER A 76 -3.92 13.09 8.52
C SER A 76 -5.38 12.82 8.17
N GLU A 77 -5.97 13.58 7.24
CA GLU A 77 -7.33 13.36 6.75
C GLU A 77 -7.56 11.95 6.18
N ASN A 78 -6.56 11.33 5.53
CA ASN A 78 -6.68 9.98 4.99
C ASN A 78 -6.81 8.95 6.11
N VAL A 79 -6.02 9.13 7.18
CA VAL A 79 -6.08 8.28 8.38
C VAL A 79 -7.42 8.45 9.08
N GLU A 80 -7.86 9.70 9.29
CA GLU A 80 -9.11 10.04 9.94
C GLU A 80 -10.33 9.46 9.20
N GLN A 81 -10.35 9.54 7.88
CA GLN A 81 -11.43 8.95 7.07
C GLN A 81 -11.52 7.43 7.24
N ARG A 82 -10.39 6.72 7.28
CA ARG A 82 -10.37 5.28 7.53
C ARG A 82 -10.85 4.95 8.93
N GLN A 83 -10.38 5.69 9.93
CA GLN A 83 -10.80 5.54 11.32
C GLN A 83 -12.30 5.82 11.49
N ALA A 84 -12.81 6.89 10.90
CA ALA A 84 -14.24 7.24 10.95
C ALA A 84 -15.12 6.14 10.31
N SER A 85 -14.72 5.60 9.16
CA SER A 85 -15.43 4.52 8.49
C SER A 85 -15.54 3.26 9.35
N VAL A 86 -14.44 2.90 10.00
CA VAL A 86 -14.36 1.75 10.90
C VAL A 86 -15.16 1.97 12.17
N GLN A 87 -15.10 3.18 12.72
CA GLN A 87 -15.86 3.57 13.92
C GLN A 87 -17.37 3.55 13.66
N ALA A 88 -17.81 3.99 12.48
CA ALA A 88 -19.21 3.91 12.07
C ALA A 88 -19.73 2.47 12.01
N ALA A 89 -18.84 1.49 11.75
CA ALA A 89 -19.16 0.07 11.83
C ALA A 89 -19.07 -0.53 13.27
N GLY A 90 -18.82 0.29 14.28
CA GLY A 90 -18.68 -0.12 15.68
C GLY A 90 -17.36 -0.84 15.99
N LEU A 91 -16.33 -0.62 15.15
CA LEU A 91 -14.99 -1.17 15.30
C LEU A 91 -13.98 -0.07 15.68
N VAL A 92 -12.76 -0.48 16.05
CA VAL A 92 -11.64 0.41 16.38
C VAL A 92 -10.45 0.05 15.50
N ALA A 93 -9.96 1.01 14.72
CA ALA A 93 -8.72 0.84 13.97
C ALA A 93 -7.53 0.91 14.95
N ARG A 94 -6.82 -0.19 15.10
CA ARG A 94 -5.60 -0.29 15.92
C ARG A 94 -4.35 -0.06 15.08
N ILE A 95 -4.43 -0.38 13.80
CA ILE A 95 -3.35 -0.25 12.84
C ILE A 95 -3.94 0.42 11.59
N VAL A 96 -3.25 1.43 11.10
CA VAL A 96 -3.48 2.01 9.79
C VAL A 96 -2.18 1.81 9.01
N ASP A 97 -2.21 0.90 8.06
CA ASP A 97 -1.07 0.49 7.25
C ASP A 97 -1.15 1.12 5.85
N VAL A 98 -0.17 0.88 5.00
CA VAL A 98 -0.21 1.18 3.56
C VAL A 98 -0.51 -0.11 2.79
N GLU A 99 -1.37 -0.03 1.78
CA GLU A 99 -1.82 -1.20 1.00
C GLU A 99 -0.65 -2.04 0.47
N ALA A 100 0.44 -1.41 0.02
CA ALA A 100 1.62 -2.12 -0.47
C ALA A 100 2.28 -3.01 0.61
N PHE A 101 2.38 -2.52 1.84
CA PHE A 101 2.94 -3.30 2.95
C PHE A 101 1.96 -4.34 3.50
N ALA A 102 0.67 -4.01 3.51
CA ALA A 102 -0.37 -4.99 3.83
C ALA A 102 -0.35 -6.17 2.83
N LEU A 103 -0.14 -5.88 1.53
CA LEU A 103 0.02 -6.88 0.49
C LEU A 103 1.29 -7.72 0.67
N GLU A 104 2.43 -7.08 0.99
CA GLU A 104 3.68 -7.75 1.35
C GLU A 104 3.45 -8.77 2.49
N ASN A 105 2.80 -8.32 3.56
CA ASN A 105 2.48 -9.18 4.70
C ASN A 105 1.54 -10.33 4.33
N ALA A 106 0.55 -10.09 3.45
CA ALA A 106 -0.32 -11.13 2.92
C ALA A 106 0.45 -12.17 2.09
N CYS A 107 1.39 -11.73 1.23
CA CYS A 107 2.23 -12.63 0.46
C CYS A 107 3.08 -13.55 1.33
N ARG A 108 3.55 -13.09 2.48
CA ARG A 108 4.29 -13.92 3.44
C ARG A 108 3.48 -15.09 3.98
N LEU A 109 2.15 -14.98 4.04
CA LEU A 109 1.26 -16.10 4.41
C LEU A 109 1.17 -17.16 3.31
N LEU A 110 1.53 -16.84 2.07
CA LEU A 110 1.44 -17.71 0.90
C LEU A 110 2.76 -18.39 0.55
N THR A 111 3.82 -18.19 1.34
CA THR A 111 5.17 -18.73 1.06
C THR A 111 5.19 -20.24 0.84
N HIS A 112 4.30 -20.98 1.54
CA HIS A 112 4.17 -22.44 1.39
C HIS A 112 3.66 -22.86 0.00
N GLN A 113 3.09 -21.94 -0.78
CA GLN A 113 2.63 -22.16 -2.16
C GLN A 113 3.65 -21.71 -3.20
N MET A 114 4.75 -21.08 -2.76
CA MET A 114 5.77 -20.52 -3.63
C MET A 114 6.99 -21.44 -3.70
N PRO A 115 7.61 -21.59 -4.88
CA PRO A 115 8.90 -22.27 -4.98
C PRO A 115 9.93 -21.57 -4.07
N ASP A 116 10.71 -22.36 -3.33
CA ASP A 116 11.74 -21.90 -2.38
C ASP A 116 11.23 -20.88 -1.34
N GLY A 117 9.91 -20.95 -1.00
CA GLY A 117 9.28 -20.02 -0.08
C GLY A 117 9.27 -18.55 -0.57
N GLY A 118 9.50 -18.33 -1.86
CA GLY A 118 9.57 -16.99 -2.45
C GLY A 118 10.90 -16.28 -2.29
N MET A 119 11.92 -16.93 -1.73
CA MET A 119 13.26 -16.37 -1.56
C MET A 119 14.07 -16.45 -2.87
N ASP A 120 15.05 -15.56 -3.04
CA ASP A 120 15.87 -15.40 -4.24
C ASP A 120 15.06 -15.21 -5.54
N ARG A 121 13.89 -14.58 -5.41
CA ARG A 121 12.95 -14.38 -6.52
C ARG A 121 12.35 -12.98 -6.53
N ASN A 122 11.98 -12.55 -7.73
CA ASN A 122 11.08 -11.42 -7.93
C ASN A 122 9.67 -11.96 -8.13
N ILE A 123 8.73 -11.52 -7.30
CA ILE A 123 7.32 -11.90 -7.35
C ILE A 123 6.54 -10.68 -7.80
N ALA A 124 5.84 -10.78 -8.92
CA ALA A 124 4.92 -9.74 -9.37
C ALA A 124 3.54 -10.00 -8.79
N VAL A 125 2.96 -8.99 -8.18
CA VAL A 125 1.58 -9.00 -7.66
C VAL A 125 0.80 -7.91 -8.37
N MET A 126 -0.36 -8.28 -8.90
CA MET A 126 -1.29 -7.35 -9.55
C MET A 126 -2.61 -7.37 -8.79
N ASP A 127 -3.00 -6.23 -8.25
CA ASP A 127 -4.32 -6.02 -7.67
C ASP A 127 -5.20 -5.21 -8.62
N PHE A 128 -6.21 -5.88 -9.18
CA PHE A 128 -7.17 -5.26 -10.10
C PHE A 128 -8.38 -4.74 -9.32
N GLY A 129 -8.31 -3.47 -8.93
CA GLY A 129 -9.40 -2.78 -8.24
C GLY A 129 -10.53 -2.32 -9.17
N ALA A 130 -11.44 -1.51 -8.63
CA ALA A 130 -12.55 -0.95 -9.38
C ALA A 130 -12.12 0.17 -10.34
N SER A 131 -11.32 1.11 -9.86
CA SER A 131 -10.87 2.31 -10.60
C SER A 131 -9.38 2.32 -10.91
N SER A 132 -8.59 1.52 -10.22
CA SER A 132 -7.13 1.45 -10.37
C SER A 132 -6.64 0.01 -10.31
N THR A 133 -5.46 -0.21 -10.85
CA THR A 133 -4.71 -1.47 -10.74
C THR A 133 -3.36 -1.16 -10.11
N THR A 134 -3.05 -1.80 -9.00
CA THR A 134 -1.75 -1.71 -8.35
C THR A 134 -0.86 -2.85 -8.80
N PHE A 135 0.32 -2.51 -9.31
CA PHE A 135 1.36 -3.46 -9.67
C PHE A 135 2.51 -3.34 -8.67
N SER A 136 2.81 -4.42 -7.98
CA SER A 136 3.90 -4.48 -7.01
C SER A 136 4.89 -5.59 -7.40
N VAL A 137 6.18 -5.32 -7.19
CA VAL A 137 7.23 -6.32 -7.31
C VAL A 137 7.86 -6.50 -5.92
N LEU A 138 7.81 -7.74 -5.44
CA LEU A 138 8.49 -8.14 -4.22
C LEU A 138 9.78 -8.86 -4.58
N ARG A 139 10.87 -8.49 -3.92
CA ARG A 139 12.14 -9.21 -3.93
C ARG A 139 12.38 -9.75 -2.52
N ASP A 140 12.60 -11.04 -2.42
CA ASP A 140 12.76 -11.72 -1.12
C ASP A 140 11.60 -11.40 -0.15
N LEU A 141 10.38 -11.39 -0.70
CA LEU A 141 9.13 -11.08 0.00
C LEU A 141 9.03 -9.65 0.56
N LYS A 142 9.88 -8.73 0.12
CA LYS A 142 9.81 -7.30 0.44
C LYS A 142 9.46 -6.49 -0.79
N VAL A 143 8.59 -5.51 -0.63
CA VAL A 143 8.24 -4.58 -1.71
C VAL A 143 9.50 -3.83 -2.16
N SER A 144 9.89 -4.04 -3.42
CA SER A 144 11.00 -3.33 -4.08
C SER A 144 10.52 -2.28 -5.06
N TYR A 145 9.30 -2.42 -5.56
CA TYR A 145 8.67 -1.49 -6.50
C TYR A 145 7.16 -1.59 -6.39
N THR A 146 6.48 -0.46 -6.47
CA THR A 146 5.02 -0.40 -6.62
C THR A 146 4.63 0.72 -7.56
N ARG A 147 3.56 0.52 -8.32
CA ARG A 147 2.99 1.52 -9.20
C ARG A 147 1.49 1.32 -9.38
N ASP A 148 0.76 2.43 -9.30
CA ASP A 148 -0.67 2.47 -9.56
C ASP A 148 -0.93 2.93 -11.00
N PHE A 149 -1.89 2.27 -11.64
CA PHE A 149 -2.39 2.60 -12.96
C PHE A 149 -3.86 3.00 -12.84
N ALA A 150 -4.24 4.11 -13.45
CA ALA A 150 -5.62 4.58 -13.50
C ALA A 150 -6.46 3.73 -14.48
N PHE A 151 -6.48 2.40 -14.25
CA PHE A 151 -7.25 1.42 -14.99
C PHE A 151 -7.77 0.37 -14.02
N GLY A 152 -9.06 0.04 -14.08
CA GLY A 152 -9.68 -0.96 -13.23
C GLY A 152 -10.93 -1.57 -13.86
N GLY A 153 -11.63 -2.35 -13.07
CA GLY A 153 -12.81 -3.07 -13.52
C GLY A 153 -13.96 -2.19 -14.01
N GLN A 154 -14.00 -0.92 -13.61
CA GLN A 154 -14.99 0.04 -14.07
C GLN A 154 -14.76 0.39 -15.53
N GLN A 155 -13.54 0.76 -15.92
CA GLN A 155 -13.18 1.08 -17.30
C GLN A 155 -13.47 -0.09 -18.25
N LEU A 156 -13.19 -1.33 -17.79
CA LEU A 156 -13.55 -2.51 -18.54
C LEU A 156 -15.08 -2.63 -18.74
N THR A 157 -15.87 -2.34 -17.70
CA THR A 157 -17.33 -2.35 -17.80
C THR A 157 -17.83 -1.29 -18.77
N GLU A 158 -17.30 -0.07 -18.70
CA GLU A 158 -17.62 1.04 -19.61
C GLU A 158 -17.26 0.70 -21.07
N GLU A 159 -16.14 0.06 -21.29
CA GLU A 159 -15.73 -0.39 -22.63
C GLU A 159 -16.69 -1.45 -23.19
N ILE A 160 -17.13 -2.40 -22.37
CA ILE A 160 -18.16 -3.38 -22.75
C ILE A 160 -19.48 -2.70 -23.10
N MET A 161 -19.92 -1.73 -22.27
CA MET A 161 -21.12 -0.93 -22.55
C MET A 161 -21.01 -0.24 -23.92
N ARG A 162 -19.88 0.41 -24.18
CA ARG A 162 -19.64 1.17 -25.41
C ARG A 162 -19.59 0.26 -26.64
N THR A 163 -18.93 -0.88 -26.52
CA THR A 163 -18.70 -1.80 -27.65
C THR A 163 -19.95 -2.56 -28.03
N TYR A 164 -20.74 -2.98 -27.05
CA TYR A 164 -21.89 -3.86 -27.27
C TYR A 164 -23.26 -3.18 -27.07
N GLY A 165 -23.28 -1.90 -26.73
CA GLY A 165 -24.51 -1.15 -26.49
C GLY A 165 -25.31 -1.64 -25.29
N LEU A 166 -24.62 -2.22 -24.28
CA LEU A 166 -25.23 -2.79 -23.09
C LEU A 166 -25.42 -1.73 -22.00
N SER A 167 -26.41 -1.96 -21.14
CA SER A 167 -26.56 -1.20 -19.90
C SER A 167 -25.41 -1.53 -18.92
N LEU A 168 -25.24 -0.69 -17.89
CA LEU A 168 -24.23 -0.92 -16.83
C LEU A 168 -24.43 -2.27 -16.14
N GLU A 169 -25.68 -2.66 -15.89
CA GLU A 169 -26.01 -3.91 -15.23
C GLU A 169 -25.68 -5.12 -16.13
N GLU A 170 -26.07 -5.06 -17.40
CA GLU A 170 -25.78 -6.12 -18.38
C GLU A 170 -24.28 -6.27 -18.65
N ALA A 171 -23.56 -5.17 -18.82
CA ALA A 171 -22.11 -5.16 -19.00
C ALA A 171 -21.38 -5.70 -17.76
N GLY A 172 -21.84 -5.31 -16.55
CA GLY A 172 -21.30 -5.82 -15.29
C GLY A 172 -21.52 -7.32 -15.11
N ARG A 173 -22.67 -7.83 -15.54
CA ARG A 173 -22.97 -9.28 -15.57
C ARG A 173 -22.12 -10.01 -16.59
N ALA A 174 -22.07 -9.53 -17.82
CA ALA A 174 -21.27 -10.12 -18.91
C ALA A 174 -19.77 -10.17 -18.53
N LYS A 175 -19.24 -9.16 -17.86
CA LYS A 175 -17.86 -9.16 -17.35
C LYS A 175 -17.59 -10.27 -16.34
N LYS A 176 -18.56 -10.59 -15.46
CA LYS A 176 -18.40 -11.59 -14.39
C LYS A 176 -18.66 -13.03 -14.86
N GLU A 177 -19.67 -13.20 -15.68
CA GLU A 177 -20.22 -14.52 -16.04
C GLU A 177 -19.83 -14.95 -17.46
N GLY A 178 -19.31 -14.02 -18.25
CA GLY A 178 -19.16 -14.20 -19.69
C GLY A 178 -20.46 -13.94 -20.44
N GLY A 179 -20.53 -14.33 -21.72
CA GLY A 179 -21.74 -14.18 -22.53
C GLY A 179 -21.82 -12.83 -23.24
N LEU A 180 -20.66 -12.25 -23.61
CA LEU A 180 -20.65 -11.14 -24.54
C LEU A 180 -21.25 -11.60 -25.90
N PRO A 181 -22.04 -10.73 -26.57
CA PRO A 181 -22.53 -11.04 -27.91
C PRO A 181 -21.34 -11.39 -28.81
N ALA A 182 -21.47 -12.48 -29.57
CA ALA A 182 -20.49 -12.81 -30.61
C ALA A 182 -20.51 -11.71 -31.68
N ASN A 183 -19.35 -11.22 -32.06
CA ASN A 183 -19.20 -10.30 -33.20
C ASN A 183 -19.43 -11.07 -34.52
#